data_2ed85d44e8ea19782bf3cacd67c62b43
#
_entry.id   2ed85d44e8ea19782bf3cacd67c62b43
#
_cell.length_a   1.000
_cell.length_b   1.000
_cell.length_c   1.000
_cell.angle_alpha   90.00
_cell.angle_beta   90.00
_cell.angle_gamma   90.00
#
_symmetry.space_group_name_H-M   'P 1'
#
loop_
_entity.id
_entity.type
_entity.pdbx_description
1 polymer ?
#
loop_
_entity_poly.entity_id
_entity_poly.type
_entity_poly.pdbx_seq_one_letter_code
_entity_poly.pdbx_strand_id
1 'polypeptide(L)'
;KEMRELLSKNQNRQIDIVDYLVQANGWVHIDELAKAFKVSTRAIKIDLAFLRDKIEGLDILFSTNGVRIELPQNLSTEVVYPYYYSHSICYEILEQLFLHEETTVSEMTQKLFITTSTLNRYIQKINNSLKKKFDFQISKKNLQFIGNEQDIRFFFIQYFAEKTPFFEWPFDFVDEASLEKILAGLFKSSNFPQSFEGFRVFKMIFTVNFFRAYQGHFVQNIEAKDKFYDYYNQLEGLDEIVEQFAKETGINVTPEILEQSFSIFLQPHFFLNVEEFSAARQENVRDRLSFDTLVTNIQSLEKRYGLKCENYDLLLWHLHNTSQLERIEVHSDFILFDKKKPLMNFFKSLSPEFYNDVAALLEQYQHEIKNVKRQRNISHLIYTF
;
A
#
# COMPACT_ATOMS: atom_id res chain seq x y z
N LYS A 1 1.07 7.63 12.32
CA LYS A 1 1.67 7.43 13.67
C LYS A 1 0.96 6.34 14.48
N GLU A 2 -0.32 6.07 14.26
CA GLU A 2 -1.15 5.23 15.13
C GLU A 2 -0.76 3.75 15.09
N MET A 3 -0.43 3.19 13.92
CA MET A 3 0.02 1.79 13.85
C MET A 3 1.44 1.57 14.36
N ARG A 4 2.24 2.63 14.51
CA ARG A 4 3.53 2.58 15.23
C ARG A 4 3.39 2.26 16.73
N GLU A 5 2.20 2.38 17.31
CA GLU A 5 1.92 1.92 18.67
C GLU A 5 2.14 0.41 18.83
N LEU A 6 2.07 -0.36 17.74
CA LEU A 6 2.34 -1.80 17.75
C LEU A 6 3.84 -2.13 17.88
N LEU A 7 4.71 -1.17 17.65
CA LEU A 7 6.15 -1.27 17.88
C LEU A 7 6.51 -0.93 19.34
N SER A 8 7.72 -1.32 19.74
CA SER A 8 8.28 -0.89 21.02
C SER A 8 8.76 0.57 20.96
N LYS A 9 8.98 1.17 22.13
CA LYS A 9 9.54 2.54 22.21
C LYS A 9 10.91 2.67 21.55
N ASN A 10 11.76 1.64 21.67
CA ASN A 10 13.08 1.64 21.04
C ASN A 10 12.98 1.52 19.53
N GLN A 11 12.13 0.62 19.01
CA GLN A 11 11.90 0.50 17.56
C GLN A 11 11.40 1.80 16.96
N ASN A 12 10.44 2.46 17.61
CA ASN A 12 9.95 3.77 17.16
C ASN A 12 11.07 4.82 17.14
N ARG A 13 11.89 4.89 18.19
CA ARG A 13 13.01 5.84 18.26
C ARG A 13 14.05 5.56 17.17
N GLN A 14 14.37 4.30 16.90
CA GLN A 14 15.30 3.90 15.86
C GLN A 14 14.82 4.34 14.46
N ILE A 15 13.53 4.15 14.15
CA ILE A 15 12.93 4.66 12.91
C ILE A 15 13.04 6.19 12.85
N ASP A 16 12.68 6.87 13.92
CA ASP A 16 12.73 8.34 13.97
C ASP A 16 14.18 8.88 13.85
N ILE A 17 15.18 8.16 14.35
CA ILE A 17 16.60 8.50 14.16
C ILE A 17 16.99 8.38 12.67
N VAL A 18 16.58 7.32 11.99
CA VAL A 18 16.85 7.16 10.55
C VAL A 18 16.19 8.30 9.77
N ASP A 19 14.92 8.58 10.01
CA ASP A 19 14.21 9.68 9.35
C ASP A 19 14.90 11.03 9.60
N TYR A 20 15.37 11.29 10.82
CA TYR A 20 16.07 12.52 11.18
C TYR A 20 17.38 12.66 10.41
N LEU A 21 18.21 11.59 10.40
CA LEU A 21 19.52 11.62 9.75
C LEU A 21 19.42 11.75 8.22
N VAL A 22 18.42 11.12 7.62
CA VAL A 22 18.15 11.25 6.19
C VAL A 22 17.70 12.67 5.83
N GLN A 23 16.84 13.27 6.65
CA GLN A 23 16.38 14.65 6.44
C GLN A 23 17.52 15.68 6.62
N ALA A 24 18.44 15.44 7.56
CA ALA A 24 19.58 16.30 7.80
C ALA A 24 20.56 16.31 6.62
N ASN A 25 20.59 15.21 5.84
CA ASN A 25 21.44 15.06 4.64
C ASN A 25 22.92 15.43 4.88
N GLY A 26 23.44 15.12 6.05
CA GLY A 26 24.80 15.49 6.47
C GLY A 26 25.21 14.88 7.82
N TRP A 27 26.30 15.39 8.36
CA TRP A 27 26.80 14.99 9.67
C TRP A 27 25.96 15.61 10.79
N VAL A 28 25.49 14.80 11.74
CA VAL A 28 24.73 15.21 12.92
C VAL A 28 25.46 14.79 14.19
N HIS A 29 25.66 15.70 15.13
CA HIS A 29 26.27 15.38 16.40
C HIS A 29 25.38 14.46 17.25
N ILE A 30 25.99 13.48 17.93
CA ILE A 30 25.24 12.54 18.79
C ILE A 30 24.49 13.27 19.92
N ASP A 31 25.04 14.36 20.44
CA ASP A 31 24.39 15.18 21.46
C ASP A 31 23.14 15.89 20.92
N GLU A 32 23.13 16.26 19.66
CA GLU A 32 21.96 16.82 18.97
C GLU A 32 20.84 15.79 18.88
N LEU A 33 21.14 14.55 18.46
CA LEU A 33 20.17 13.45 18.46
C LEU A 33 19.66 13.15 19.88
N ALA A 34 20.55 13.08 20.87
CA ALA A 34 20.17 12.84 22.26
C ALA A 34 19.19 13.90 22.77
N LYS A 35 19.44 15.15 22.44
CA LYS A 35 18.56 16.28 22.77
C LYS A 35 17.22 16.23 22.01
N ALA A 36 17.27 15.96 20.71
CA ALA A 36 16.06 15.85 19.87
C ALA A 36 15.12 14.74 20.36
N PHE A 37 15.66 13.58 20.70
CA PHE A 37 14.89 12.42 21.15
C PHE A 37 14.72 12.33 22.68
N LYS A 38 15.25 13.28 23.44
CA LYS A 38 15.14 13.35 24.91
C LYS A 38 15.63 12.09 25.60
N VAL A 39 16.77 11.56 25.15
CA VAL A 39 17.42 10.37 25.71
C VAL A 39 18.92 10.66 25.95
N SER A 40 19.61 9.75 26.63
CA SER A 40 21.07 9.87 26.80
C SER A 40 21.83 9.61 25.52
N THR A 41 23.01 10.20 25.36
CA THR A 41 23.95 9.92 24.26
C THR A 41 24.31 8.43 24.18
N ARG A 42 24.36 7.75 25.34
CA ARG A 42 24.55 6.30 25.41
C ARG A 42 23.41 5.54 24.71
N ALA A 43 22.15 5.95 24.91
CA ALA A 43 20.99 5.34 24.24
C ALA A 43 21.06 5.53 22.72
N ILE A 44 21.42 6.72 22.26
CA ILE A 44 21.62 6.98 20.82
C ILE A 44 22.72 6.10 20.24
N LYS A 45 23.85 5.97 20.92
CA LYS A 45 24.97 5.09 20.46
C LYS A 45 24.51 3.63 20.35
N ILE A 46 23.71 3.14 21.29
CA ILE A 46 23.16 1.78 21.25
C ILE A 46 22.21 1.63 20.05
N ASP A 47 21.32 2.60 19.82
CA ASP A 47 20.40 2.56 18.69
C ASP A 47 21.14 2.60 17.33
N LEU A 48 22.15 3.46 17.21
CA LEU A 48 22.95 3.56 15.98
C LEU A 48 23.77 2.30 15.71
N ALA A 49 24.34 1.69 16.76
CA ALA A 49 25.04 0.41 16.63
C ALA A 49 24.08 -0.70 16.21
N PHE A 50 22.89 -0.74 16.81
CA PHE A 50 21.84 -1.69 16.42
C PHE A 50 21.43 -1.52 14.96
N LEU A 51 21.13 -0.30 14.52
CA LEU A 51 20.73 0.01 13.14
C LEU A 51 21.82 -0.44 12.15
N ARG A 52 23.09 -0.10 12.42
CA ARG A 52 24.22 -0.49 11.59
C ARG A 52 24.37 -2.02 11.47
N ASP A 53 24.20 -2.73 12.59
CA ASP A 53 24.49 -4.14 12.67
C ASP A 53 23.33 -5.04 12.24
N LYS A 54 22.09 -4.51 12.21
CA LYS A 54 20.86 -5.28 11.98
C LYS A 54 20.09 -4.90 10.73
N ILE A 55 20.27 -3.69 10.21
CA ILE A 55 19.51 -3.23 9.04
C ILE A 55 20.41 -3.32 7.81
N GLU A 56 20.14 -4.30 6.97
CA GLU A 56 20.81 -4.44 5.68
C GLU A 56 20.51 -3.25 4.76
N GLY A 57 21.52 -2.76 4.05
CA GLY A 57 21.38 -1.64 3.12
C GLY A 57 21.37 -0.25 3.79
N LEU A 58 21.65 -0.19 5.10
CA LEU A 58 21.75 1.07 5.84
C LEU A 58 23.19 1.29 6.31
N ASP A 59 23.94 2.14 5.61
CA ASP A 59 25.30 2.47 5.99
C ASP A 59 25.30 3.65 6.97
N ILE A 60 25.74 3.40 8.20
CA ILE A 60 25.91 4.42 9.25
C ILE A 60 27.38 4.72 9.44
N LEU A 61 27.76 5.92 9.09
CA LEU A 61 29.14 6.41 9.18
C LEU A 61 29.33 7.25 10.44
N PHE A 62 30.47 7.05 11.10
CA PHE A 62 30.88 7.79 12.28
C PHE A 62 32.15 8.59 12.01
N SER A 63 32.21 9.83 12.50
CA SER A 63 33.40 10.68 12.44
C SER A 63 33.46 11.60 13.68
N THR A 64 34.50 12.44 13.72
CA THR A 64 34.58 13.52 14.73
C THR A 64 33.42 14.53 14.60
N ASN A 65 32.83 14.65 13.42
CA ASN A 65 31.70 15.55 13.15
C ASN A 65 30.35 14.94 13.52
N GLY A 66 30.32 13.69 14.01
CA GLY A 66 29.09 13.01 14.44
C GLY A 66 28.80 11.76 13.65
N VAL A 67 27.55 11.58 13.27
CA VAL A 67 27.01 10.44 12.53
C VAL A 67 26.29 10.90 11.28
N ARG A 68 26.37 10.09 10.23
CA ARG A 68 25.67 10.30 8.95
C ARG A 68 25.13 8.96 8.44
N ILE A 69 23.99 8.98 7.78
CA ILE A 69 23.47 7.84 7.01
C ILE A 69 23.83 8.01 5.55
N GLU A 70 24.31 6.94 4.93
CA GLU A 70 24.37 6.79 3.49
C GLU A 70 23.38 5.69 3.06
N LEU A 71 22.52 6.04 2.11
CA LEU A 71 21.64 5.07 1.46
C LEU A 71 22.17 4.83 0.04
N PRO A 72 22.22 3.58 -0.44
CA PRO A 72 22.46 3.28 -1.84
C PRO A 72 21.53 4.11 -2.74
N GLN A 73 21.99 4.47 -3.94
CA GLN A 73 21.25 5.38 -4.85
C GLN A 73 19.81 4.97 -5.17
N ASN A 74 19.50 3.68 -5.03
CA ASN A 74 18.20 3.06 -5.34
C ASN A 74 17.39 2.67 -4.10
N LEU A 75 17.89 2.97 -2.90
CA LEU A 75 17.18 2.66 -1.66
C LEU A 75 16.77 3.93 -0.93
N SER A 76 15.61 3.86 -0.28
CA SER A 76 15.10 4.90 0.60
C SER A 76 15.06 4.41 2.06
N THR A 77 14.53 5.20 2.97
CA THR A 77 14.32 4.80 4.37
C THR A 77 13.42 3.58 4.54
N GLU A 78 12.78 3.12 3.47
CA GLU A 78 11.92 1.93 3.50
C GLU A 78 12.65 0.64 3.90
N VAL A 79 13.98 0.57 3.73
CA VAL A 79 14.80 -0.61 4.10
C VAL A 79 14.72 -0.99 5.58
N VAL A 80 14.34 -0.06 6.46
CA VAL A 80 14.22 -0.34 7.90
C VAL A 80 12.93 -1.05 8.27
N TYR A 81 11.86 -0.88 7.51
CA TYR A 81 10.53 -1.36 7.89
C TYR A 81 10.36 -2.87 7.83
N PRO A 82 10.89 -3.61 6.81
CA PRO A 82 10.85 -5.07 6.79
C PRO A 82 11.38 -5.70 8.07
N TYR A 83 12.49 -5.17 8.60
CA TYR A 83 13.05 -5.62 9.86
C TYR A 83 12.06 -5.47 11.04
N TYR A 84 11.46 -4.29 11.18
CA TYR A 84 10.55 -4.03 12.31
C TYR A 84 9.23 -4.79 12.20
N TYR A 85 8.72 -5.02 11.00
CA TYR A 85 7.58 -5.91 10.79
C TYR A 85 7.89 -7.33 11.25
N SER A 86 9.05 -7.86 10.88
CA SER A 86 9.45 -9.23 11.19
C SER A 86 9.87 -9.43 12.66
N HIS A 87 10.13 -8.33 13.40
CA HIS A 87 10.57 -8.37 14.81
C HIS A 87 9.55 -7.70 15.76
N SER A 88 8.29 -7.62 15.36
CA SER A 88 7.21 -7.15 16.22
C SER A 88 6.19 -8.27 16.45
N ILE A 89 6.03 -8.69 17.70
CA ILE A 89 5.06 -9.73 18.10
C ILE A 89 3.64 -9.38 17.63
N CYS A 90 3.25 -8.09 17.66
CA CYS A 90 1.93 -7.67 17.20
C CYS A 90 1.74 -7.94 15.71
N TYR A 91 2.74 -7.64 14.88
CA TYR A 91 2.67 -7.89 13.44
C TYR A 91 2.80 -9.39 13.12
N GLU A 92 3.58 -10.13 13.88
CA GLU A 92 3.67 -11.58 13.76
C GLU A 92 2.33 -12.27 14.06
N ILE A 93 1.59 -11.81 15.09
CA ILE A 93 0.23 -12.28 15.37
C ILE A 93 -0.70 -12.02 14.19
N LEU A 94 -0.69 -10.79 13.64
CA LEU A 94 -1.54 -10.40 12.52
C LEU A 94 -1.25 -11.26 11.28
N GLU A 95 0.02 -11.45 10.94
CA GLU A 95 0.42 -12.25 9.78
C GLU A 95 0.06 -13.73 9.96
N GLN A 96 0.34 -14.29 11.14
CA GLN A 96 -0.01 -15.67 11.44
C GLN A 96 -1.51 -15.93 11.27
N LEU A 97 -2.35 -15.02 11.77
CA LEU A 97 -3.80 -15.16 11.64
C LEU A 97 -4.30 -14.94 10.22
N PHE A 98 -3.59 -14.15 9.41
CA PHE A 98 -3.91 -14.00 8.01
C PHE A 98 -3.59 -15.25 7.19
N LEU A 99 -2.40 -15.81 7.38
CA LEU A 99 -1.92 -16.97 6.61
C LEU A 99 -2.53 -18.30 7.11
N HIS A 100 -2.86 -18.39 8.41
CA HIS A 100 -3.30 -19.61 9.08
C HIS A 100 -4.48 -19.29 10.02
N GLU A 101 -5.66 -19.07 9.46
CA GLU A 101 -6.84 -18.64 10.21
C GLU A 101 -7.37 -19.71 11.19
N GLU A 102 -6.96 -20.97 11.02
CA GLU A 102 -7.26 -22.08 11.92
C GLU A 102 -6.40 -22.09 13.20
N THR A 103 -5.43 -21.19 13.32
CA THR A 103 -4.51 -21.13 14.46
C THR A 103 -5.26 -20.97 15.78
N THR A 104 -5.05 -21.88 16.69
CA THR A 104 -5.63 -21.86 18.03
C THR A 104 -4.84 -20.99 19.00
N VAL A 105 -5.48 -20.64 20.13
CA VAL A 105 -4.79 -19.90 21.23
C VAL A 105 -3.57 -20.69 21.72
N SER A 106 -3.67 -22.01 21.83
CA SER A 106 -2.57 -22.88 22.27
C SER A 106 -1.40 -22.84 21.32
N GLU A 107 -1.65 -22.99 20.01
CA GLU A 107 -0.62 -22.93 18.97
C GLU A 107 0.06 -21.56 18.92
N MET A 108 -0.71 -20.48 18.98
CA MET A 108 -0.19 -19.12 18.97
C MET A 108 0.71 -18.86 20.18
N THR A 109 0.28 -19.24 21.37
CA THR A 109 1.07 -19.04 22.60
C THR A 109 2.35 -19.88 22.61
N GLN A 110 2.28 -21.11 22.08
CA GLN A 110 3.45 -21.97 21.94
C GLN A 110 4.43 -21.42 20.91
N LYS A 111 3.96 -20.98 19.74
CA LYS A 111 4.80 -20.39 18.68
C LYS A 111 5.53 -19.15 19.15
N LEU A 112 4.83 -18.27 19.87
CA LEU A 112 5.39 -16.99 20.34
C LEU A 112 6.11 -17.09 21.69
N PHE A 113 6.13 -18.27 22.34
CA PHE A 113 6.69 -18.48 23.68
C PHE A 113 6.12 -17.51 24.74
N ILE A 114 4.79 -17.27 24.71
CA ILE A 114 4.07 -16.38 25.62
C ILE A 114 2.91 -17.07 26.30
N THR A 115 2.41 -16.46 27.39
CA THR A 115 1.20 -16.94 28.07
C THR A 115 -0.06 -16.46 27.37
N THR A 116 -1.19 -17.14 27.59
CA THR A 116 -2.51 -16.71 27.10
C THR A 116 -2.87 -15.29 27.58
N SER A 117 -2.53 -14.94 28.81
CA SER A 117 -2.73 -13.58 29.34
C SER A 117 -1.93 -12.54 28.55
N THR A 118 -0.69 -12.86 28.20
CA THR A 118 0.17 -11.99 27.38
C THR A 118 -0.37 -11.87 25.96
N LEU A 119 -0.82 -12.96 25.33
CA LEU A 119 -1.47 -12.96 24.03
C LEU A 119 -2.70 -12.03 24.03
N ASN A 120 -3.59 -12.18 25.03
CA ASN A 120 -4.77 -11.33 25.16
C ASN A 120 -4.44 -9.84 25.27
N ARG A 121 -3.33 -9.50 25.93
CA ARG A 121 -2.84 -8.12 26.03
C ARG A 121 -2.35 -7.59 24.68
N TYR A 122 -1.64 -8.40 23.90
CA TYR A 122 -1.25 -8.03 22.53
C TYR A 122 -2.44 -7.88 21.61
N ILE A 123 -3.41 -8.79 21.63
CA ILE A 123 -4.65 -8.67 20.85
C ILE A 123 -5.40 -7.40 21.21
N GLN A 124 -5.49 -7.06 22.51
CA GLN A 124 -6.12 -5.81 22.91
C GLN A 124 -5.38 -4.58 22.38
N LYS A 125 -4.04 -4.61 22.37
CA LYS A 125 -3.20 -3.53 21.81
C LYS A 125 -3.42 -3.40 20.30
N ILE A 126 -3.45 -4.52 19.58
CA ILE A 126 -3.73 -4.58 18.13
C ILE A 126 -5.11 -4.00 17.84
N ASN A 127 -6.15 -4.49 18.51
CA ASN A 127 -7.52 -4.04 18.29
C ASN A 127 -7.70 -2.54 18.61
N ASN A 128 -7.02 -2.03 19.62
CA ASN A 128 -7.05 -0.60 19.93
C ASN A 128 -6.39 0.26 18.84
N SER A 129 -5.37 -0.27 18.15
CA SER A 129 -4.73 0.43 17.03
C SER A 129 -5.54 0.31 15.76
N LEU A 130 -6.05 -0.89 15.43
CA LEU A 130 -6.85 -1.14 14.23
C LEU A 130 -8.09 -0.26 14.17
N LYS A 131 -8.89 -0.22 15.23
CA LYS A 131 -10.15 0.55 15.29
C LYS A 131 -10.00 2.07 15.03
N LYS A 132 -8.79 2.60 15.07
CA LYS A 132 -8.52 4.01 14.77
C LYS A 132 -8.52 4.29 13.27
N LYS A 133 -8.30 3.26 12.44
CA LYS A 133 -8.11 3.39 11.00
C LYS A 133 -8.95 2.42 10.17
N PHE A 134 -9.30 1.29 10.73
CA PHE A 134 -9.95 0.18 10.03
C PHE A 134 -11.18 -0.29 10.81
N ASP A 135 -12.16 -0.81 10.08
CA ASP A 135 -13.39 -1.38 10.65
C ASP A 135 -13.29 -2.91 10.74
N PHE A 136 -12.22 -3.38 11.41
CA PHE A 136 -12.09 -4.78 11.77
C PHE A 136 -11.25 -4.96 13.04
N GLN A 137 -11.34 -6.14 13.63
CA GLN A 137 -10.59 -6.53 14.82
C GLN A 137 -10.34 -8.03 14.89
N ILE A 138 -9.48 -8.46 15.81
CA ILE A 138 -9.27 -9.87 16.14
C ILE A 138 -10.25 -10.25 17.25
N SER A 139 -11.04 -11.31 17.01
CA SER A 139 -11.86 -11.96 18.03
C SER A 139 -10.98 -12.70 19.06
N LYS A 140 -11.13 -12.37 20.34
CA LYS A 140 -10.38 -13.05 21.41
C LYS A 140 -10.82 -14.50 21.63
N LYS A 141 -12.03 -14.86 21.17
CA LYS A 141 -12.61 -16.19 21.39
C LYS A 141 -11.98 -17.24 20.48
N ASN A 142 -11.83 -16.92 19.21
CA ASN A 142 -11.42 -17.86 18.16
C ASN A 142 -10.25 -17.37 17.32
N LEU A 143 -9.62 -16.25 17.68
CA LEU A 143 -8.48 -15.63 16.98
C LEU A 143 -8.73 -15.32 15.49
N GLN A 144 -9.98 -15.11 15.08
CA GLN A 144 -10.31 -14.76 13.70
C GLN A 144 -10.51 -13.27 13.53
N PHE A 145 -10.26 -12.77 12.31
CA PHE A 145 -10.63 -11.41 11.93
C PHE A 145 -12.15 -11.31 11.80
N ILE A 146 -12.72 -10.28 12.42
CA ILE A 146 -14.15 -9.94 12.35
C ILE A 146 -14.30 -8.46 12.01
N GLY A 147 -15.25 -8.14 11.13
CA GLY A 147 -15.51 -6.77 10.67
C GLY A 147 -15.59 -6.65 9.16
N ASN A 148 -15.21 -5.51 8.63
CA ASN A 148 -15.26 -5.21 7.21
C ASN A 148 -14.16 -5.97 6.44
N GLU A 149 -14.56 -6.89 5.55
CA GLU A 149 -13.61 -7.72 4.79
C GLU A 149 -12.74 -6.88 3.85
N GLN A 150 -13.24 -5.79 3.31
CA GLN A 150 -12.47 -4.90 2.45
C GLN A 150 -11.34 -4.21 3.22
N ASP A 151 -11.60 -3.79 4.46
CA ASP A 151 -10.60 -3.20 5.34
C ASP A 151 -9.53 -4.23 5.75
N ILE A 152 -9.93 -5.49 5.99
CA ILE A 152 -8.98 -6.59 6.25
C ILE A 152 -8.04 -6.76 5.05
N ARG A 153 -8.59 -6.91 3.84
CA ARG A 153 -7.80 -7.04 2.61
C ARG A 153 -6.88 -5.86 2.41
N PHE A 154 -7.40 -4.65 2.63
CA PHE A 154 -6.65 -3.42 2.45
C PHE A 154 -5.47 -3.33 3.41
N PHE A 155 -5.68 -3.66 4.67
CA PHE A 155 -4.62 -3.72 5.67
C PHE A 155 -3.50 -4.66 5.22
N PHE A 156 -3.82 -5.88 4.78
CA PHE A 156 -2.81 -6.87 4.41
C PHE A 156 -2.13 -6.58 3.08
N ILE A 157 -2.80 -5.93 2.12
CA ILE A 157 -2.16 -5.39 0.91
C ILE A 157 -1.05 -4.42 1.30
N GLN A 158 -1.34 -3.45 2.17
CA GLN A 158 -0.34 -2.49 2.64
C GLN A 158 0.74 -3.16 3.48
N TYR A 159 0.35 -4.06 4.37
CA TYR A 159 1.27 -4.81 5.23
C TYR A 159 2.33 -5.55 4.42
N PHE A 160 1.93 -6.36 3.46
CA PHE A 160 2.86 -7.11 2.64
C PHE A 160 3.65 -6.21 1.68
N ALA A 161 3.04 -5.15 1.15
CA ALA A 161 3.74 -4.18 0.32
C ALA A 161 4.85 -3.43 1.07
N GLU A 162 4.66 -3.13 2.37
CA GLU A 162 5.65 -2.44 3.20
C GLU A 162 6.69 -3.40 3.81
N LYS A 163 6.25 -4.61 4.19
CA LYS A 163 7.12 -5.61 4.82
C LYS A 163 8.09 -6.25 3.83
N THR A 164 7.65 -6.44 2.58
CA THR A 164 8.38 -7.27 1.62
C THR A 164 9.33 -6.44 0.77
N PRO A 165 10.64 -6.73 0.76
CA PRO A 165 11.57 -6.13 -0.18
C PRO A 165 11.14 -6.28 -1.63
N PHE A 166 11.56 -5.33 -2.48
CA PHE A 166 11.07 -5.20 -3.85
C PHE A 166 11.19 -6.47 -4.72
N PHE A 167 12.21 -7.29 -4.49
CA PHE A 167 12.48 -8.49 -5.27
C PHE A 167 12.08 -9.80 -4.57
N GLU A 168 11.32 -9.72 -3.47
CA GLU A 168 10.89 -10.89 -2.71
C GLU A 168 9.40 -11.15 -2.90
N TRP A 169 9.03 -12.44 -2.82
CA TRP A 169 7.65 -12.92 -2.83
C TRP A 169 7.25 -13.35 -1.41
N PRO A 170 6.21 -12.75 -0.81
CA PRO A 170 5.91 -12.97 0.62
C PRO A 170 4.99 -14.16 0.90
N PHE A 171 4.50 -14.87 -0.12
CA PHE A 171 3.45 -15.88 0.05
C PHE A 171 3.99 -17.29 -0.23
N ASP A 172 3.81 -18.18 0.77
CA ASP A 172 4.19 -19.59 0.65
C ASP A 172 3.08 -20.47 0.06
N PHE A 173 1.82 -20.01 0.11
CA PHE A 173 0.68 -20.80 -0.36
C PHE A 173 0.57 -20.87 -1.88
N VAL A 174 1.19 -19.96 -2.61
CA VAL A 174 1.25 -19.94 -4.07
C VAL A 174 2.58 -19.35 -4.53
N ASP A 175 3.22 -20.00 -5.49
CA ASP A 175 4.42 -19.43 -6.11
C ASP A 175 4.08 -18.31 -7.11
N GLU A 176 4.98 -17.34 -7.21
CA GLU A 176 4.79 -16.15 -8.03
C GLU A 176 4.58 -16.49 -9.51
N ALA A 177 5.34 -17.45 -10.05
CA ALA A 177 5.28 -17.81 -11.46
C ALA A 177 3.95 -18.47 -11.85
N SER A 178 3.39 -19.32 -10.99
CA SER A 178 2.06 -19.91 -11.18
C SER A 178 0.96 -18.86 -11.18
N LEU A 179 1.04 -17.88 -10.26
CA LEU A 179 0.11 -16.76 -10.22
C LEU A 179 0.20 -15.89 -11.48
N GLU A 180 1.41 -15.59 -11.94
CA GLU A 180 1.63 -14.81 -13.16
C GLU A 180 1.04 -15.46 -14.42
N LYS A 181 0.99 -16.78 -14.49
CA LYS A 181 0.31 -17.50 -15.59
C LYS A 181 -1.19 -17.20 -15.62
N ILE A 182 -1.87 -17.21 -14.45
CA ILE A 182 -3.29 -16.84 -14.38
C ILE A 182 -3.47 -15.38 -14.79
N LEU A 183 -2.65 -14.48 -14.26
CA LEU A 183 -2.74 -13.06 -14.59
C LEU A 183 -2.50 -12.82 -16.09
N ALA A 184 -1.51 -13.49 -16.69
CA ALA A 184 -1.28 -13.42 -18.13
C ALA A 184 -2.47 -13.91 -18.96
N GLY A 185 -3.16 -14.96 -18.49
CA GLY A 185 -4.39 -15.45 -19.12
C GLY A 185 -5.53 -14.44 -19.04
N LEU A 186 -5.69 -13.82 -17.88
CA LEU A 186 -6.71 -12.79 -17.63
C LEU A 186 -6.46 -11.50 -18.43
N PHE A 187 -5.19 -11.15 -18.72
CA PHE A 187 -4.83 -9.90 -19.39
C PHE A 187 -4.39 -10.04 -20.85
N LYS A 188 -4.63 -11.20 -21.48
CA LYS A 188 -4.26 -11.44 -22.89
C LYS A 188 -4.72 -10.35 -23.87
N SER A 189 -5.81 -9.66 -23.57
CA SER A 189 -6.42 -8.65 -24.43
C SER A 189 -6.34 -7.21 -23.89
N SER A 190 -5.71 -7.01 -22.73
CA SER A 190 -5.65 -5.68 -22.09
C SER A 190 -4.20 -5.24 -21.83
N ASN A 191 -3.93 -3.94 -22.02
CA ASN A 191 -2.62 -3.32 -21.77
C ASN A 191 -2.37 -3.03 -20.28
N PHE A 192 -2.90 -3.82 -19.38
CA PHE A 192 -2.77 -3.63 -17.93
C PHE A 192 -1.63 -4.46 -17.36
N PRO A 193 -0.91 -4.00 -16.33
CA PRO A 193 -0.37 -2.66 -16.10
C PRO A 193 0.92 -2.42 -16.92
N GLN A 194 1.12 -1.21 -17.39
CA GLN A 194 2.22 -0.87 -18.32
C GLN A 194 3.60 -0.72 -17.65
N SER A 195 3.67 -0.58 -16.31
CA SER A 195 4.92 -0.45 -15.58
C SER A 195 5.20 -1.67 -14.70
N PHE A 196 6.48 -1.98 -14.51
CA PHE A 196 6.92 -3.07 -13.64
C PHE A 196 6.46 -2.86 -12.18
N GLU A 197 6.53 -1.64 -11.67
CA GLU A 197 6.06 -1.30 -10.32
C GLU A 197 4.54 -1.42 -10.20
N GLY A 198 3.79 -0.94 -11.18
CA GLY A 198 2.34 -1.10 -11.25
C GLY A 198 1.92 -2.56 -11.26
N PHE A 199 2.63 -3.41 -12.01
CA PHE A 199 2.38 -4.84 -12.05
C PHE A 199 2.65 -5.53 -10.72
N ARG A 200 3.72 -5.14 -10.02
CA ARG A 200 4.03 -5.67 -8.68
C ARG A 200 2.95 -5.30 -7.66
N VAL A 201 2.53 -4.04 -7.62
CA VAL A 201 1.44 -3.59 -6.74
C VAL A 201 0.14 -4.33 -7.06
N PHE A 202 -0.15 -4.48 -8.33
CA PHE A 202 -1.32 -5.24 -8.78
C PHE A 202 -1.26 -6.71 -8.37
N LYS A 203 -0.12 -7.39 -8.54
CA LYS A 203 0.07 -8.77 -8.06
C LYS A 203 -0.21 -8.89 -6.57
N MET A 204 0.28 -7.94 -5.78
CA MET A 204 0.05 -7.92 -4.33
C MET A 204 -1.43 -7.78 -4.00
N ILE A 205 -2.13 -6.83 -4.64
CA ILE A 205 -3.58 -6.62 -4.48
C ILE A 205 -4.34 -7.90 -4.86
N PHE A 206 -4.04 -8.44 -6.02
CA PHE A 206 -4.69 -9.65 -6.52
C PHE A 206 -4.47 -10.82 -5.55
N THR A 207 -3.24 -11.05 -5.11
CA THR A 207 -2.88 -12.22 -4.29
C THR A 207 -3.53 -12.18 -2.91
N VAL A 208 -3.53 -11.03 -2.25
CA VAL A 208 -4.22 -10.88 -0.95
C VAL A 208 -5.72 -11.11 -1.10
N ASN A 209 -6.33 -10.50 -2.11
CA ASN A 209 -7.76 -10.67 -2.37
C ASN A 209 -8.10 -12.12 -2.75
N PHE A 210 -7.28 -12.74 -3.60
CA PHE A 210 -7.39 -14.14 -4.00
C PHE A 210 -7.33 -15.08 -2.80
N PHE A 211 -6.34 -14.90 -1.93
CA PHE A 211 -6.15 -15.73 -0.74
C PHE A 211 -7.35 -15.65 0.21
N ARG A 212 -7.84 -14.44 0.48
CA ARG A 212 -9.04 -14.23 1.31
C ARG A 212 -10.28 -14.87 0.69
N ALA A 213 -10.46 -14.72 -0.62
CA ALA A 213 -11.55 -15.36 -1.33
C ALA A 213 -11.44 -16.89 -1.31
N TYR A 214 -10.24 -17.44 -1.49
CA TYR A 214 -9.97 -18.87 -1.39
C TYR A 214 -10.30 -19.43 0.01
N GLN A 215 -10.04 -18.65 1.07
CA GLN A 215 -10.46 -18.99 2.44
C GLN A 215 -11.98 -18.84 2.68
N GLY A 216 -12.75 -18.39 1.69
CA GLY A 216 -14.20 -18.20 1.78
C GLY A 216 -14.66 -16.86 2.34
N HIS A 217 -13.77 -15.90 2.49
CA HIS A 217 -14.10 -14.54 2.94
C HIS A 217 -14.38 -13.62 1.75
N PHE A 218 -15.65 -13.33 1.50
CA PHE A 218 -16.10 -12.56 0.35
C PHE A 218 -16.48 -11.13 0.74
N VAL A 219 -16.04 -10.18 -0.08
CA VAL A 219 -16.54 -8.81 -0.05
C VAL A 219 -17.99 -8.82 -0.52
N GLN A 220 -18.86 -8.21 0.26
CA GLN A 220 -20.29 -8.09 -0.08
C GLN A 220 -20.54 -6.86 -0.96
N ASN A 221 -21.61 -6.94 -1.77
CA ASN A 221 -22.13 -5.79 -2.56
C ASN A 221 -21.10 -5.21 -3.54
N ILE A 222 -20.48 -6.03 -4.38
CA ILE A 222 -19.65 -5.56 -5.49
C ILE A 222 -20.56 -4.96 -6.56
N GLU A 223 -20.54 -3.63 -6.74
CA GLU A 223 -21.49 -2.90 -7.58
C GLU A 223 -21.36 -3.21 -9.08
N ALA A 224 -20.13 -3.39 -9.58
CA ALA A 224 -19.85 -3.64 -10.99
C ALA A 224 -19.48 -5.11 -11.29
N LYS A 225 -20.10 -6.03 -10.57
CA LYS A 225 -19.91 -7.48 -10.73
C LYS A 225 -20.11 -7.96 -12.16
N ASP A 226 -21.13 -7.44 -12.85
CA ASP A 226 -21.46 -7.84 -14.21
C ASP A 226 -20.33 -7.52 -15.20
N LYS A 227 -19.58 -6.44 -15.00
CA LYS A 227 -18.40 -6.09 -15.83
C LYS A 227 -17.34 -7.20 -15.82
N PHE A 228 -17.14 -7.84 -14.65
CA PHE A 228 -16.21 -8.96 -14.56
C PHE A 228 -16.67 -10.15 -15.39
N TYR A 229 -17.93 -10.55 -15.28
CA TYR A 229 -18.46 -11.69 -16.00
C TYR A 229 -18.58 -11.44 -17.51
N ASP A 230 -18.91 -10.22 -17.92
CA ASP A 230 -18.90 -9.83 -19.33
C ASP A 230 -17.49 -9.97 -19.93
N TYR A 231 -16.47 -9.58 -19.18
CA TYR A 231 -15.07 -9.74 -19.56
C TYR A 231 -14.64 -11.22 -19.51
N TYR A 232 -14.89 -11.90 -18.40
CA TYR A 232 -14.51 -13.29 -18.16
C TYR A 232 -15.04 -14.22 -19.26
N ASN A 233 -16.30 -14.07 -19.65
CA ASN A 233 -16.95 -14.89 -20.67
C ASN A 233 -16.38 -14.68 -22.09
N GLN A 234 -15.60 -13.64 -22.32
CA GLN A 234 -14.93 -13.37 -23.59
C GLN A 234 -13.50 -13.93 -23.66
N LEU A 235 -12.97 -14.41 -22.53
CA LEU A 235 -11.58 -14.91 -22.45
C LEU A 235 -11.50 -16.36 -22.96
N GLU A 236 -10.83 -16.55 -24.07
CA GLU A 236 -10.54 -17.87 -24.62
C GLU A 236 -9.32 -18.49 -23.93
N GLY A 237 -9.40 -19.78 -23.58
CA GLY A 237 -8.29 -20.56 -23.04
C GLY A 237 -7.98 -20.29 -21.56
N LEU A 238 -8.82 -19.53 -20.85
CA LEU A 238 -8.64 -19.29 -19.42
C LEU A 238 -8.93 -20.54 -18.60
N ASP A 239 -9.91 -21.34 -19.01
CA ASP A 239 -10.29 -22.57 -18.30
C ASP A 239 -9.12 -23.55 -18.25
N GLU A 240 -8.37 -23.72 -19.37
CA GLU A 240 -7.19 -24.57 -19.40
C GLU A 240 -6.08 -24.06 -18.49
N ILE A 241 -5.89 -22.74 -18.42
CA ILE A 241 -4.90 -22.11 -17.52
C ILE A 241 -5.28 -22.35 -16.06
N VAL A 242 -6.55 -22.17 -15.71
CA VAL A 242 -7.07 -22.40 -14.35
C VAL A 242 -6.98 -23.87 -13.95
N GLU A 243 -7.32 -24.81 -14.86
CA GLU A 243 -7.16 -26.25 -14.63
C GLU A 243 -5.68 -26.62 -14.42
N GLN A 244 -4.77 -26.08 -15.23
CA GLN A 244 -3.35 -26.33 -15.09
C GLN A 244 -2.83 -25.78 -13.75
N PHE A 245 -3.23 -24.59 -13.37
CA PHE A 245 -2.89 -24.01 -12.07
C PHE A 245 -3.38 -24.89 -10.91
N ALA A 246 -4.61 -25.40 -10.98
CA ALA A 246 -5.14 -26.29 -9.95
C ALA A 246 -4.35 -27.61 -9.85
N LYS A 247 -3.89 -28.16 -10.99
CA LYS A 247 -3.02 -29.36 -11.02
C LYS A 247 -1.65 -29.10 -10.42
N GLU A 248 -1.06 -27.92 -10.68
CA GLU A 248 0.29 -27.55 -10.22
C GLU A 248 0.30 -27.18 -8.72
N THR A 249 -0.71 -26.49 -8.24
CA THR A 249 -0.73 -25.89 -6.89
C THR A 249 -1.64 -26.62 -5.91
N GLY A 250 -2.59 -27.41 -6.38
CA GLY A 250 -3.67 -27.98 -5.58
C GLY A 250 -4.78 -26.98 -5.20
N ILE A 251 -4.73 -25.76 -5.73
CA ILE A 251 -5.68 -24.69 -5.44
C ILE A 251 -6.75 -24.64 -6.52
N ASN A 252 -8.01 -24.96 -6.17
CA ASN A 252 -9.13 -24.82 -7.07
C ASN A 252 -9.57 -23.37 -7.19
N VAL A 253 -9.56 -22.84 -8.40
CA VAL A 253 -9.95 -21.46 -8.70
C VAL A 253 -11.31 -21.48 -9.39
N THR A 254 -12.30 -20.81 -8.80
CA THR A 254 -13.61 -20.62 -9.41
C THR A 254 -13.74 -19.21 -9.99
N PRO A 255 -14.66 -18.98 -10.94
CA PRO A 255 -14.95 -17.63 -11.44
C PRO A 255 -15.27 -16.65 -10.33
N GLU A 256 -15.94 -17.10 -9.27
CA GLU A 256 -16.28 -16.28 -8.11
C GLU A 256 -15.04 -15.88 -7.30
N ILE A 257 -14.07 -16.77 -7.11
CA ILE A 257 -12.78 -16.44 -6.48
C ILE A 257 -12.03 -15.39 -7.31
N LEU A 258 -12.03 -15.52 -8.65
CA LEU A 258 -11.41 -14.52 -9.53
C LEU A 258 -12.14 -13.17 -9.45
N GLU A 259 -13.48 -13.16 -9.50
CA GLU A 259 -14.27 -11.94 -9.29
C GLU A 259 -13.87 -11.25 -7.98
N GLN A 260 -13.85 -12.00 -6.90
CA GLN A 260 -13.45 -11.49 -5.58
C GLN A 260 -12.01 -10.96 -5.56
N SER A 261 -11.12 -11.55 -6.35
CA SER A 261 -9.74 -11.10 -6.47
C SER A 261 -9.61 -9.73 -7.14
N PHE A 262 -10.59 -9.38 -7.98
CA PHE A 262 -10.70 -8.08 -8.64
C PHE A 262 -11.65 -7.09 -7.94
N SER A 263 -12.23 -7.45 -6.81
CA SER A 263 -13.32 -6.71 -6.17
C SER A 263 -13.06 -5.19 -6.02
N ILE A 264 -11.83 -4.81 -5.73
CA ILE A 264 -11.43 -3.39 -5.58
C ILE A 264 -11.56 -2.59 -6.90
N PHE A 265 -11.42 -3.25 -8.04
CA PHE A 265 -11.50 -2.64 -9.37
C PHE A 265 -12.91 -2.70 -9.97
N LEU A 266 -13.80 -3.51 -9.38
CA LEU A 266 -15.17 -3.69 -9.85
C LEU A 266 -16.10 -2.60 -9.32
N GLN A 267 -15.79 -1.37 -9.70
CA GLN A 267 -16.53 -0.15 -9.37
C GLN A 267 -17.20 0.39 -10.64
N PRO A 268 -18.40 0.98 -10.57
CA PRO A 268 -19.11 1.49 -11.76
C PRO A 268 -18.32 2.49 -12.58
N HIS A 269 -17.49 3.29 -11.92
CA HIS A 269 -16.72 4.38 -12.54
C HIS A 269 -15.21 4.11 -12.60
N PHE A 270 -14.78 2.88 -12.38
CA PHE A 270 -13.40 2.48 -12.61
C PHE A 270 -13.25 1.90 -14.02
N PHE A 271 -12.29 2.38 -14.78
CA PHE A 271 -12.07 1.98 -16.18
C PHE A 271 -10.77 1.18 -16.30
N LEU A 272 -10.84 0.01 -16.94
CA LEU A 272 -9.69 -0.88 -17.09
C LEU A 272 -8.69 -0.41 -18.14
N ASN A 273 -9.13 0.45 -19.08
CA ASN A 273 -8.28 1.00 -20.13
C ASN A 273 -8.69 2.43 -20.50
N VAL A 274 -7.80 3.11 -21.22
CA VAL A 274 -7.97 4.51 -21.65
C VAL A 274 -9.11 4.66 -22.64
N GLU A 275 -9.33 3.67 -23.48
CA GLU A 275 -10.37 3.67 -24.54
C GLU A 275 -11.77 3.70 -23.93
N GLU A 276 -12.03 2.82 -22.94
CA GLU A 276 -13.31 2.82 -22.21
C GLU A 276 -13.51 4.14 -21.46
N PHE A 277 -12.48 4.65 -20.80
CA PHE A 277 -12.53 5.92 -20.11
C PHE A 277 -12.86 7.08 -21.07
N SER A 278 -12.18 7.13 -22.21
CA SER A 278 -12.38 8.19 -23.21
C SER A 278 -13.78 8.15 -23.82
N ALA A 279 -14.33 6.94 -24.09
CA ALA A 279 -15.69 6.76 -24.57
C ALA A 279 -16.72 7.24 -23.52
N ALA A 280 -16.60 6.76 -22.27
CA ALA A 280 -17.49 7.14 -21.18
C ALA A 280 -17.47 8.65 -20.87
N ARG A 281 -16.31 9.29 -20.99
CA ARG A 281 -16.14 10.74 -20.83
C ARG A 281 -16.93 11.53 -21.88
N GLN A 282 -16.97 11.04 -23.12
CA GLN A 282 -17.68 11.71 -24.20
C GLN A 282 -19.20 11.63 -24.05
N GLU A 283 -19.71 10.56 -23.46
CA GLU A 283 -21.13 10.35 -23.25
C GLU A 283 -21.71 11.20 -22.11
N ASN A 284 -20.91 11.49 -21.08
CA ASN A 284 -21.35 12.25 -19.91
C ASN A 284 -20.91 13.72 -20.01
N VAL A 285 -21.86 14.62 -20.29
CA VAL A 285 -21.58 16.06 -20.46
C VAL A 285 -20.95 16.71 -19.24
N ARG A 286 -21.38 16.33 -18.02
CA ARG A 286 -20.84 16.90 -16.77
C ARG A 286 -19.38 16.49 -16.58
N ASP A 287 -19.09 15.21 -16.75
CA ASP A 287 -17.73 14.70 -16.60
C ASP A 287 -16.80 15.28 -17.66
N ARG A 288 -17.30 15.39 -18.92
CA ARG A 288 -16.55 16.04 -20.00
C ARG A 288 -16.14 17.47 -19.66
N LEU A 289 -17.07 18.31 -19.17
CA LEU A 289 -16.77 19.69 -18.80
C LEU A 289 -15.77 19.79 -17.67
N SER A 290 -15.86 18.91 -16.67
CA SER A 290 -14.89 18.86 -15.55
C SER A 290 -13.48 18.48 -16.04
N PHE A 291 -13.38 17.51 -16.96
CA PHE A 291 -12.09 17.13 -17.55
C PHE A 291 -11.54 18.21 -18.49
N ASP A 292 -12.35 18.88 -19.26
CA ASP A 292 -11.94 20.00 -20.12
C ASP A 292 -11.37 21.15 -19.27
N THR A 293 -11.99 21.43 -18.13
CA THR A 293 -11.47 22.42 -17.16
C THR A 293 -10.12 21.96 -16.60
N LEU A 294 -9.99 20.68 -16.22
CA LEU A 294 -8.74 20.12 -15.72
C LEU A 294 -7.62 20.22 -16.78
N VAL A 295 -7.90 19.87 -18.04
CA VAL A 295 -6.94 20.00 -19.14
C VAL A 295 -6.50 21.45 -19.32
N THR A 296 -7.44 22.40 -19.30
CA THR A 296 -7.13 23.84 -19.42
C THR A 296 -6.21 24.31 -18.29
N ASN A 297 -6.45 23.85 -17.07
CA ASN A 297 -5.62 24.18 -15.92
C ASN A 297 -4.22 23.55 -16.02
N ILE A 298 -4.13 22.30 -16.49
CA ILE A 298 -2.85 21.62 -16.75
C ILE A 298 -2.06 22.40 -17.82
N GLN A 299 -2.68 22.80 -18.92
CA GLN A 299 -2.04 23.62 -19.97
C GLN A 299 -1.53 24.96 -19.44
N SER A 300 -2.20 25.53 -18.48
CA SER A 300 -1.74 26.77 -17.81
C SER A 300 -0.48 26.52 -16.98
N LEU A 301 -0.41 25.37 -16.27
CA LEU A 301 0.81 24.94 -15.56
C LEU A 301 1.97 24.66 -16.52
N GLU A 302 1.69 23.93 -17.62
CA GLU A 302 2.70 23.66 -18.65
C GLU A 302 3.34 24.94 -19.17
N LYS A 303 2.51 25.92 -19.51
CA LYS A 303 2.99 27.23 -19.98
C LYS A 303 3.80 27.98 -18.92
N ARG A 304 3.36 27.91 -17.66
CA ARG A 304 4.02 28.61 -16.54
C ARG A 304 5.39 28.01 -16.23
N TYR A 305 5.51 26.68 -16.25
CA TYR A 305 6.72 25.97 -15.84
C TYR A 305 7.56 25.40 -16.99
N GLY A 306 7.16 25.64 -18.24
CA GLY A 306 7.87 25.11 -19.41
C GLY A 306 7.81 23.60 -19.53
N LEU A 307 6.74 22.97 -19.02
CA LEU A 307 6.50 21.53 -19.08
C LEU A 307 5.63 21.19 -20.29
N LYS A 308 5.51 19.89 -20.61
CA LYS A 308 4.64 19.39 -21.64
C LYS A 308 4.09 18.02 -21.24
N CYS A 309 2.78 17.90 -21.17
CA CYS A 309 2.11 16.62 -21.04
C CYS A 309 2.08 15.90 -22.40
N GLU A 310 2.64 14.70 -22.47
CA GLU A 310 2.68 13.93 -23.72
C GLU A 310 1.34 13.29 -24.06
N ASN A 311 0.57 12.89 -23.04
CA ASN A 311 -0.70 12.20 -23.22
C ASN A 311 -1.70 12.59 -22.13
N TYR A 312 -2.60 13.53 -22.45
CA TYR A 312 -3.65 13.99 -21.53
C TYR A 312 -4.67 12.90 -21.20
N ASP A 313 -5.06 12.05 -22.16
CA ASP A 313 -6.05 11.00 -21.88
C ASP A 313 -5.52 9.98 -20.89
N LEU A 314 -4.25 9.62 -20.99
CA LEU A 314 -3.59 8.73 -20.04
C LEU A 314 -3.52 9.37 -18.64
N LEU A 315 -3.12 10.63 -18.55
CA LEU A 315 -3.04 11.36 -17.28
C LEU A 315 -4.42 11.48 -16.62
N LEU A 316 -5.44 11.86 -17.39
CA LEU A 316 -6.82 11.99 -16.90
C LEU A 316 -7.39 10.64 -16.44
N TRP A 317 -7.13 9.58 -17.17
CA TRP A 317 -7.53 8.23 -16.80
C TRP A 317 -6.91 7.80 -15.47
N HIS A 318 -5.60 8.00 -15.29
CA HIS A 318 -4.93 7.70 -14.03
C HIS A 318 -5.47 8.51 -12.85
N LEU A 319 -5.64 9.83 -13.02
CA LEU A 319 -6.21 10.70 -12.00
C LEU A 319 -7.64 10.29 -11.63
N HIS A 320 -8.45 9.96 -12.65
CA HIS A 320 -9.83 9.50 -12.45
C HIS A 320 -9.86 8.17 -11.66
N ASN A 321 -9.15 7.16 -12.11
CA ASN A 321 -9.12 5.85 -11.46
C ASN A 321 -8.56 5.93 -10.04
N THR A 322 -7.46 6.65 -9.83
CA THR A 322 -6.92 6.91 -8.49
C THR A 322 -7.99 7.51 -7.59
N SER A 323 -8.73 8.48 -8.10
CA SER A 323 -9.80 9.14 -7.39
C SER A 323 -11.02 8.22 -7.13
N GLN A 324 -11.26 7.20 -7.95
CA GLN A 324 -12.30 6.18 -7.69
C GLN A 324 -11.86 5.16 -6.64
N LEU A 325 -10.62 4.67 -6.70
CA LEU A 325 -10.07 3.77 -5.69
C LEU A 325 -10.06 4.39 -4.29
N GLU A 326 -9.87 5.70 -4.18
CA GLU A 326 -9.99 6.43 -2.91
C GLU A 326 -11.42 6.52 -2.36
N ARG A 327 -12.46 6.26 -3.18
CA ARG A 327 -13.86 6.22 -2.71
C ARG A 327 -14.16 4.98 -1.87
N ILE A 328 -13.43 3.91 -2.07
CA ILE A 328 -13.40 2.81 -1.13
C ILE A 328 -12.81 3.41 0.13
N GLU A 329 -13.55 3.48 1.22
CA GLU A 329 -13.21 4.17 2.49
C GLU A 329 -11.89 3.68 3.09
N VAL A 330 -10.81 3.95 2.38
CA VAL A 330 -9.47 3.62 2.81
C VAL A 330 -8.98 4.70 3.73
N HIS A 331 -8.97 4.39 5.00
CA HIS A 331 -8.55 5.33 6.03
C HIS A 331 -7.03 5.57 6.06
N SER A 332 -6.24 4.76 5.34
CA SER A 332 -4.78 4.89 5.33
C SER A 332 -4.14 4.26 4.10
N ASP A 333 -3.31 5.02 3.42
CA ASP A 333 -2.51 4.56 2.29
C ASP A 333 -1.27 3.76 2.72
N PHE A 334 -1.01 3.66 4.02
CA PHE A 334 0.16 2.97 4.58
C PHE A 334 -0.09 2.57 6.04
N ILE A 335 0.69 1.62 6.52
CA ILE A 335 0.66 1.15 7.92
C ILE A 335 1.75 1.86 8.74
N LEU A 336 3.01 1.63 8.44
CA LEU A 336 4.14 2.24 9.12
C LEU A 336 4.83 3.31 8.28
N PHE A 337 4.90 3.12 6.96
CA PHE A 337 5.70 3.92 6.06
C PHE A 337 4.93 4.44 4.85
N ASP A 338 4.80 5.75 4.75
CA ASP A 338 4.28 6.42 3.57
C ASP A 338 5.38 6.55 2.50
N LYS A 339 5.38 5.62 1.55
CA LYS A 339 6.35 5.59 0.44
C LYS A 339 6.34 6.85 -0.44
N LYS A 340 5.22 7.56 -0.47
CA LYS A 340 5.04 8.78 -1.27
C LYS A 340 5.67 10.00 -0.60
N LYS A 341 5.72 10.01 0.72
CA LYS A 341 6.18 11.19 1.49
C LYS A 341 7.60 11.66 1.15
N PRO A 342 8.61 10.79 1.00
CA PRO A 342 9.95 11.23 0.61
C PRO A 342 9.96 11.95 -0.74
N LEU A 343 9.27 11.39 -1.74
CA LEU A 343 9.16 11.96 -3.07
C LEU A 343 8.41 13.31 -3.06
N MET A 344 7.28 13.34 -2.32
CA MET A 344 6.51 14.59 -2.15
C MET A 344 7.33 15.69 -1.47
N ASN A 345 8.10 15.36 -0.44
CA ASN A 345 9.00 16.31 0.22
C ASN A 345 10.10 16.79 -0.71
N PHE A 346 10.65 15.90 -1.54
CA PHE A 346 11.66 16.25 -2.54
C PHE A 346 11.08 17.25 -3.57
N PHE A 347 9.93 16.96 -4.17
CA PHE A 347 9.28 17.88 -5.10
C PHE A 347 8.92 19.22 -4.46
N LYS A 348 8.41 19.19 -3.22
CA LYS A 348 8.11 20.41 -2.47
C LYS A 348 9.36 21.25 -2.17
N SER A 349 10.50 20.62 -1.94
CA SER A 349 11.77 21.32 -1.72
C SER A 349 12.38 21.84 -3.02
N LEU A 350 12.22 21.10 -4.12
CA LEU A 350 12.76 21.46 -5.42
C LEU A 350 12.03 22.66 -6.03
N SER A 351 10.70 22.65 -5.99
CA SER A 351 9.86 23.74 -6.49
C SER A 351 8.58 23.88 -5.64
N PRO A 352 8.63 24.66 -4.53
CA PRO A 352 7.47 24.87 -3.67
C PRO A 352 6.28 25.47 -4.41
N GLU A 353 6.53 26.38 -5.36
CA GLU A 353 5.46 27.01 -6.15
C GLU A 353 4.75 25.99 -7.04
N PHE A 354 5.50 25.20 -7.79
CA PHE A 354 4.93 24.14 -8.63
C PHE A 354 4.11 23.15 -7.81
N TYR A 355 4.67 22.67 -6.70
CA TYR A 355 3.97 21.76 -5.79
C TYR A 355 2.62 22.35 -5.31
N ASN A 356 2.63 23.61 -4.89
CA ASN A 356 1.42 24.28 -4.39
C ASN A 356 0.39 24.51 -5.51
N ASP A 357 0.83 24.85 -6.72
CA ASP A 357 -0.06 25.04 -7.87
C ASP A 357 -0.71 23.72 -8.30
N VAL A 358 0.05 22.62 -8.33
CA VAL A 358 -0.49 21.28 -8.60
C VAL A 358 -1.47 20.86 -7.51
N ALA A 359 -1.14 21.08 -6.24
CA ALA A 359 -2.03 20.79 -5.12
C ALA A 359 -3.35 21.54 -5.25
N ALA A 360 -3.30 22.85 -5.52
CA ALA A 360 -4.51 23.66 -5.69
C ALA A 360 -5.38 23.19 -6.87
N LEU A 361 -4.75 22.86 -8.01
CA LEU A 361 -5.42 22.31 -9.18
C LEU A 361 -6.17 21.01 -8.86
N LEU A 362 -5.50 20.09 -8.17
CA LEU A 362 -6.08 18.78 -7.83
C LEU A 362 -7.14 18.89 -6.73
N GLU A 363 -7.02 19.84 -5.79
CA GLU A 363 -8.07 20.15 -4.81
C GLU A 363 -9.34 20.67 -5.52
N GLN A 364 -9.19 21.58 -6.47
CA GLN A 364 -10.29 22.06 -7.28
C GLN A 364 -10.94 20.92 -8.06
N TYR A 365 -10.15 20.07 -8.72
CA TYR A 365 -10.65 18.90 -9.45
C TYR A 365 -11.45 17.96 -8.55
N GLN A 366 -10.95 17.64 -7.37
CA GLN A 366 -11.69 16.81 -6.41
C GLN A 366 -13.01 17.45 -5.98
N HIS A 367 -13.04 18.75 -5.79
CA HIS A 367 -14.25 19.47 -5.37
C HIS A 367 -15.31 19.49 -6.48
N GLU A 368 -14.92 19.67 -7.73
CA GLU A 368 -15.83 19.73 -8.88
C GLU A 368 -16.47 18.38 -9.22
N ILE A 369 -15.68 17.29 -9.16
CA ILE A 369 -16.17 15.94 -9.53
C ILE A 369 -16.95 15.27 -8.41
N LYS A 370 -16.66 15.58 -7.17
CA LYS A 370 -17.09 14.75 -6.07
C LYS A 370 -18.03 15.47 -5.16
N ASN A 371 -18.89 16.15 -5.24
CA ASN A 371 -19.88 16.48 -4.18
C ASN A 371 -19.60 15.78 -2.81
N VAL A 372 -18.35 15.69 -2.38
CA VAL A 372 -17.87 14.81 -1.29
C VAL A 372 -17.65 15.60 -0.03
N LYS A 373 -18.34 15.16 1.04
CA LYS A 373 -18.28 15.69 2.41
C LYS A 373 -16.93 15.50 3.15
N ARG A 374 -15.87 14.93 2.54
CA ARG A 374 -14.58 14.73 3.21
C ARG A 374 -13.42 15.17 2.33
N GLN A 375 -12.57 16.03 2.87
CA GLN A 375 -11.22 16.29 2.34
C GLN A 375 -10.44 14.99 2.36
N ARG A 376 -10.07 14.50 1.18
CA ARG A 376 -9.25 13.29 1.04
C ARG A 376 -7.79 13.66 0.86
N ASN A 377 -6.92 12.68 1.09
CA ASN A 377 -5.48 12.86 1.02
C ASN A 377 -5.04 13.21 -0.42
N ILE A 378 -4.88 14.48 -0.67
CA ILE A 378 -4.46 15.01 -1.97
C ILE A 378 -3.06 14.53 -2.37
N SER A 379 -2.25 14.09 -1.40
CA SER A 379 -0.90 13.60 -1.66
C SER A 379 -0.88 12.44 -2.66
N HIS A 380 -1.93 11.61 -2.67
CA HIS A 380 -2.04 10.50 -3.62
C HIS A 380 -2.24 10.98 -5.06
N LEU A 381 -3.08 11.98 -5.26
CA LEU A 381 -3.30 12.58 -6.57
C LEU A 381 -2.08 13.35 -7.07
N ILE A 382 -1.39 14.06 -6.16
CA ILE A 382 -0.13 14.75 -6.50
C ILE A 382 0.94 13.72 -6.94
N TYR A 383 1.02 12.58 -6.26
CA TYR A 383 1.93 11.51 -6.64
C TYR A 383 1.60 10.91 -8.02
N THR A 384 0.31 10.84 -8.37
CA THR A 384 -0.16 10.32 -9.67
C THR A 384 0.08 11.33 -10.79
N PHE A 385 -0.02 12.65 -10.50
CA PHE A 385 0.22 13.75 -11.44
C PHE A 385 1.70 13.82 -11.84
#